data_664ca0f498938c873ff72925b0377272
#
_entry.id   664ca0f498938c873ff72925b0377272
#
_cell.length_a   1.000
_cell.length_b   1.000
_cell.length_c   1.000
_cell.angle_alpha   90.00
_cell.angle_beta   90.00
_cell.angle_gamma   90.00
#
_symmetry.space_group_name_H-M   'P 1'
#
loop_
_entity.id
_entity.type
_entity.pdbx_description
1 polymer ?
#
loop_
_entity_poly.entity_id
_entity_poly.type
_entity_poly.pdbx_seq_one_letter_code
_entity_poly.pdbx_strand_id
1 'polypeptide(L)'
;MSRKYNTLILGASYGSLLAIKLLLAGHSTKLVCLPEEADLINNEGQRVRMPARGREGLIEIDSRKLPGTLTAATPDAVNPADFDLIVLAMQEPQYRSPGVRELLDAVAKSRVPCMSIMNMPPLPYLRRIPGLDCD
;
A
#
# COMPACT_ATOMS: atom_id res chain seq x y z
N MET A 1 -10.01 13.25 -19.28
CA MET A 1 -8.70 12.93 -18.66
C MET A 1 -8.91 12.18 -17.36
N SER A 2 -8.19 11.08 -17.19
CA SER A 2 -8.26 10.33 -15.94
C SER A 2 -7.49 11.08 -14.85
N ARG A 3 -8.10 11.16 -13.68
CA ARG A 3 -7.46 11.75 -12.51
C ARG A 3 -6.39 10.84 -11.96
N LYS A 4 -5.23 11.39 -11.58
CA LYS A 4 -4.19 10.65 -10.88
C LYS A 4 -4.48 10.67 -9.38
N TYR A 5 -4.35 9.51 -8.75
CA TYR A 5 -4.54 9.36 -7.33
C TYR A 5 -3.22 8.98 -6.66
N ASN A 6 -3.04 9.41 -5.42
CA ASN A 6 -1.96 8.98 -4.56
C ASN A 6 -2.48 7.95 -3.57
N THR A 7 -1.93 6.75 -3.60
CA THR A 7 -2.36 5.65 -2.73
C THR A 7 -1.23 5.28 -1.79
N LEU A 8 -1.54 5.15 -0.50
CA LEU A 8 -0.64 4.63 0.51
C LEU A 8 -1.03 3.19 0.80
N ILE A 9 -0.09 2.25 0.65
CA ILE A 9 -0.32 0.84 0.90
C ILE A 9 0.56 0.39 2.07
N LEU A 10 -0.06 -0.09 3.13
CA LEU A 10 0.65 -0.65 4.28
C LEU A 10 0.91 -2.13 4.01
N GLY A 11 2.16 -2.47 3.74
CA GLY A 11 2.60 -3.83 3.48
C GLY A 11 3.06 -4.06 2.05
N ALA A 12 4.36 -4.31 1.86
CA ALA A 12 4.95 -4.51 0.54
C ALA A 12 4.70 -5.92 -0.02
N SER A 13 4.48 -6.92 0.84
CA SER A 13 4.29 -8.30 0.40
C SER A 13 2.94 -8.47 -0.32
N TYR A 14 1.84 -8.28 0.39
CA TYR A 14 0.50 -8.40 -0.21
C TYR A 14 0.11 -7.19 -1.04
N GLY A 15 0.71 -6.03 -0.77
CA GLY A 15 0.40 -4.80 -1.47
C GLY A 15 1.08 -4.64 -2.82
N SER A 16 2.12 -5.44 -3.12
CA SER A 16 2.91 -5.28 -4.35
C SER A 16 2.09 -5.43 -5.63
N LEU A 17 1.23 -6.43 -5.68
CA LEU A 17 0.42 -6.67 -6.88
C LEU A 17 -0.56 -5.52 -7.13
N LEU A 18 -1.22 -5.06 -6.08
CA LEU A 18 -2.12 -3.91 -6.19
C LEU A 18 -1.35 -2.65 -6.60
N ALA A 19 -0.17 -2.44 -6.01
CA ALA A 19 0.69 -1.32 -6.37
C ALA A 19 1.02 -1.33 -7.86
N ILE A 20 1.44 -2.47 -8.40
CA ILE A 20 1.75 -2.60 -9.83
C ILE A 20 0.53 -2.28 -10.70
N LYS A 21 -0.64 -2.76 -10.34
CA LYS A 21 -1.87 -2.47 -11.08
C LYS A 21 -2.22 -0.98 -11.07
N LEU A 22 -2.02 -0.32 -9.94
CA LEU A 22 -2.23 1.13 -9.84
C LEU A 22 -1.22 1.91 -10.69
N LEU A 23 0.03 1.47 -10.73
CA LEU A 23 1.06 2.08 -11.58
C LEU A 23 0.74 1.91 -13.06
N LEU A 24 0.22 0.76 -13.45
CA LEU A 24 -0.22 0.52 -14.83
C LEU A 24 -1.32 1.50 -15.24
N ALA A 25 -2.17 1.89 -14.31
CA ALA A 25 -3.22 2.88 -14.53
C ALA A 25 -2.72 4.32 -14.45
N GLY A 26 -1.45 4.55 -14.15
CA GLY A 26 -0.85 5.89 -14.09
C GLY A 26 -0.91 6.57 -12.74
N HIS A 27 -1.32 5.86 -11.68
CA HIS A 27 -1.40 6.43 -10.34
C HIS A 27 -0.07 6.35 -9.59
N SER A 28 0.11 7.22 -8.61
CA SER A 28 1.27 7.19 -7.72
C SER A 28 0.97 6.37 -6.48
N THR A 29 1.92 5.55 -6.07
CA THR A 29 1.76 4.64 -4.92
C THR A 29 2.99 4.69 -4.03
N LYS A 30 2.77 4.71 -2.72
CA LYS A 30 3.82 4.57 -1.72
C LYS A 30 3.54 3.34 -0.87
N LEU A 31 4.54 2.47 -0.75
CA LEU A 31 4.48 1.28 0.10
C LEU A 31 5.09 1.58 1.46
N VAL A 32 4.42 1.15 2.52
CA VAL A 32 4.98 1.18 3.87
C VAL A 32 5.53 -0.21 4.18
N CYS A 33 6.80 -0.27 4.53
CA CYS A 33 7.51 -1.53 4.75
C CYS A 33 8.71 -1.34 5.69
N LEU A 34 9.49 -2.39 5.88
CA LEU A 34 10.71 -2.33 6.68
C LEU A 34 11.77 -1.46 5.99
N PRO A 35 12.71 -0.87 6.76
CA PRO A 35 13.72 0.03 6.19
C PRO A 35 14.52 -0.57 5.04
N GLU A 36 14.94 -1.83 5.17
CA GLU A 36 15.70 -2.53 4.13
C GLU A 36 14.88 -2.73 2.86
N GLU A 37 13.60 -3.06 3.01
CA GLU A 37 12.68 -3.20 1.89
C GLU A 37 12.43 -1.86 1.20
N ALA A 38 12.29 -0.80 2.00
CA ALA A 38 12.09 0.56 1.46
C ALA A 38 13.29 1.01 0.63
N ASP A 39 14.49 0.80 1.13
CA ASP A 39 15.71 1.15 0.40
C ASP A 39 15.81 0.37 -0.91
N LEU A 40 15.51 -0.92 -0.88
CA LEU A 40 15.55 -1.78 -2.05
C LEU A 40 14.55 -1.30 -3.11
N ILE A 41 13.33 -1.03 -2.72
CA ILE A 41 12.27 -0.57 -3.64
C ILE A 41 12.61 0.79 -4.24
N ASN A 42 13.12 1.72 -3.44
CA ASN A 42 13.46 3.06 -3.91
C ASN A 42 14.67 3.04 -4.86
N ASN A 43 15.62 2.13 -4.66
CA ASN A 43 16.82 2.04 -5.48
C ASN A 43 16.65 1.17 -6.72
N GLU A 44 15.93 0.05 -6.61
CA GLU A 44 15.84 -0.96 -7.66
C GLU A 44 14.41 -1.13 -8.22
N GLY A 45 13.40 -0.55 -7.57
CA GLY A 45 12.01 -0.73 -7.94
C GLY A 45 11.46 -2.07 -7.49
N GLN A 46 10.21 -2.35 -7.87
CA GLN A 46 9.52 -3.59 -7.54
C GLN A 46 9.27 -4.37 -8.82
N ARG A 47 9.53 -5.68 -8.78
CA ARG A 47 9.25 -6.58 -9.89
C ARG A 47 8.20 -7.58 -9.46
N VAL A 48 7.19 -7.77 -10.30
CA VAL A 48 6.10 -8.70 -10.04
C VAL A 48 5.94 -9.61 -11.25
N ARG A 49 5.78 -10.90 -10.99
CA ARG A 49 5.43 -11.89 -12.01
C ARG A 49 3.96 -12.21 -11.89
N MET A 50 3.23 -12.09 -12.99
CA MET A 50 1.79 -12.35 -12.98
C MET A 50 1.34 -12.89 -14.35
N PRO A 51 0.23 -13.67 -14.37
CA PRO A 51 -0.35 -14.07 -15.64
C PRO A 51 -0.96 -12.88 -16.37
N ALA A 52 -0.84 -12.87 -17.69
CA ALA A 52 -1.43 -11.84 -18.52
C ALA A 52 -2.37 -12.49 -19.55
N ARG A 53 -3.47 -11.81 -19.84
CA ARG A 53 -4.45 -12.28 -20.82
C ARG A 53 -3.79 -12.37 -22.19
N GLY A 54 -3.96 -13.52 -22.86
CA GLY A 54 -3.41 -13.75 -24.19
C GLY A 54 -1.94 -14.15 -24.25
N ARG A 55 -1.30 -14.39 -23.10
CA ARG A 55 0.09 -14.83 -23.02
C ARG A 55 0.20 -16.11 -22.20
N GLU A 56 1.07 -17.03 -22.67
CA GLU A 56 1.40 -18.22 -21.91
C GLU A 56 2.43 -17.89 -20.82
N GLY A 57 2.25 -18.51 -19.64
CA GLY A 57 3.16 -18.33 -18.50
C GLY A 57 3.02 -16.99 -17.80
N LEU A 58 3.99 -16.69 -16.93
CA LEU A 58 4.02 -15.47 -16.16
C LEU A 58 4.82 -14.41 -16.89
N ILE A 59 4.32 -13.17 -16.89
CA ILE A 59 5.08 -12.03 -17.35
C ILE A 59 5.70 -11.31 -16.15
N GLU A 60 6.90 -10.76 -16.34
CA GLU A 60 7.57 -9.95 -15.32
C GLU A 60 7.29 -8.46 -15.59
N ILE A 61 6.83 -7.77 -14.56
CA ILE A 61 6.55 -6.34 -14.63
C ILE A 61 7.48 -5.60 -13.67
N ASP A 62 8.22 -4.61 -14.20
CA ASP A 62 9.12 -3.76 -13.43
C ASP A 62 8.43 -2.41 -13.18
N SER A 63 8.28 -2.03 -11.91
CA SER A 63 7.61 -0.78 -11.52
C SER A 63 8.24 0.47 -12.16
N ARG A 64 9.54 0.46 -12.43
CA ARG A 64 10.24 1.59 -13.03
C ARG A 64 9.90 1.85 -14.49
N LYS A 65 9.25 0.87 -15.13
CA LYS A 65 8.86 0.96 -16.55
C LYS A 65 7.38 1.28 -16.73
N LEU A 66 6.68 1.57 -15.65
CA LEU A 66 5.24 1.84 -15.67
C LEU A 66 4.96 3.35 -15.65
N PRO A 67 3.79 3.78 -16.16
CA PRO A 67 3.45 5.20 -16.18
C PRO A 67 3.30 5.84 -14.80
N GLY A 68 2.90 5.08 -13.78
CA GLY A 68 2.82 5.59 -12.41
C GLY A 68 4.16 5.62 -11.70
N THR A 69 4.18 6.17 -10.48
CA THR A 69 5.39 6.29 -9.65
C THR A 69 5.25 5.44 -8.39
N LEU A 70 6.25 4.60 -8.14
CA LEU A 70 6.34 3.80 -6.91
C LEU A 70 7.47 4.30 -6.04
N THR A 71 7.15 4.57 -4.77
CA THR A 71 8.13 4.84 -3.72
C THR A 71 7.81 3.98 -2.51
N ALA A 72 8.76 3.90 -1.58
CA ALA A 72 8.57 3.14 -0.34
C ALA A 72 9.14 3.93 0.84
N ALA A 73 8.57 3.71 2.01
CA ALA A 73 9.01 4.37 3.24
C ALA A 73 8.70 3.51 4.46
N THR A 74 9.32 3.86 5.58
CA THR A 74 8.99 3.28 6.88
C THR A 74 7.73 3.96 7.46
N PRO A 75 7.05 3.33 8.45
CA PRO A 75 5.82 3.89 8.99
C PRO A 75 5.95 5.30 9.57
N ASP A 76 7.11 5.65 10.09
CA ASP A 76 7.38 6.98 10.69
C ASP A 76 7.67 8.08 9.66
N ALA A 77 7.87 7.71 8.40
CA ALA A 77 8.27 8.65 7.35
C ALA A 77 7.12 9.05 6.42
N VAL A 78 5.88 8.69 6.72
CA VAL A 78 4.72 8.97 5.87
C VAL A 78 3.66 9.78 6.62
N ASN A 79 2.95 10.64 5.87
CA ASN A 79 1.80 11.37 6.39
C ASN A 79 0.55 10.92 5.63
N PRO A 80 -0.38 10.19 6.28
CA PRO A 80 -1.57 9.68 5.61
C PRO A 80 -2.45 10.75 4.95
N ALA A 81 -2.43 11.97 5.47
CA ALA A 81 -3.24 13.07 4.93
C ALA A 81 -2.82 13.49 3.51
N ASP A 82 -1.62 13.10 3.07
CA ASP A 82 -1.12 13.40 1.72
C ASP A 82 -1.69 12.46 0.64
N PHE A 83 -2.48 11.47 1.03
CA PHE A 83 -2.96 10.43 0.13
C PHE A 83 -4.48 10.49 -0.06
N ASP A 84 -4.93 9.93 -1.18
CA ASP A 84 -6.36 9.87 -1.54
C ASP A 84 -7.02 8.59 -1.04
N LEU A 85 -6.24 7.52 -0.89
CA LEU A 85 -6.70 6.21 -0.43
C LEU A 85 -5.59 5.53 0.35
N ILE A 86 -5.97 4.85 1.44
CA ILE A 86 -5.05 4.06 2.24
C ILE A 86 -5.50 2.60 2.16
N VAL A 87 -4.55 1.70 1.83
CA VAL A 87 -4.81 0.28 1.71
C VAL A 87 -4.10 -0.48 2.83
N LEU A 88 -4.85 -1.28 3.57
CA LEU A 88 -4.32 -2.11 4.64
C LEU A 88 -4.04 -3.50 4.08
N ALA A 89 -2.76 -3.82 3.87
CA ALA A 89 -2.29 -5.02 3.21
C ALA A 89 -1.25 -5.79 4.03
N MET A 90 -1.22 -5.58 5.34
CA MET A 90 -0.36 -6.30 6.26
C MET A 90 -1.09 -7.48 6.90
N GLN A 91 -0.35 -8.45 7.40
CA GLN A 91 -0.90 -9.47 8.27
C GLN A 91 -1.22 -8.86 9.65
N GLU A 92 -2.22 -9.39 10.32
CA GLU A 92 -2.71 -8.85 11.60
C GLU A 92 -1.62 -8.61 12.64
N PRO A 93 -0.65 -9.51 12.86
CA PRO A 93 0.39 -9.24 13.84
C PRO A 93 1.24 -7.99 13.54
N GLN A 94 1.41 -7.63 12.29
CA GLN A 94 2.21 -6.47 11.89
C GLN A 94 1.56 -5.15 12.35
N TYR A 95 0.23 -5.12 12.48
CA TYR A 95 -0.48 -3.92 12.95
C TYR A 95 -0.26 -3.65 14.44
N ARG A 96 0.31 -4.61 15.18
CA ARG A 96 0.60 -4.45 16.60
C ARG A 96 1.96 -3.83 16.86
N SER A 97 2.80 -3.70 15.86
CA SER A 97 4.11 -3.07 16.05
C SER A 97 3.94 -1.57 16.36
N PRO A 98 4.80 -0.99 17.21
CA PRO A 98 4.63 0.40 17.67
C PRO A 98 4.55 1.41 16.53
N GLY A 99 5.45 1.34 15.56
CA GLY A 99 5.47 2.28 14.43
C GLY A 99 4.20 2.20 13.56
N VAL A 100 3.69 0.98 13.35
CA VAL A 100 2.46 0.79 12.57
C VAL A 100 1.24 1.27 13.35
N ARG A 101 1.20 1.06 14.66
CA ARG A 101 0.10 1.56 15.51
C ARG A 101 0.02 3.08 15.48
N GLU A 102 1.16 3.75 15.58
CA GLU A 102 1.21 5.22 15.47
C GLU A 102 0.73 5.68 14.10
N LEU A 103 1.11 4.97 13.04
CA LEU A 103 0.65 5.27 11.69
C LEU A 103 -0.86 5.08 11.56
N LEU A 104 -1.43 4.03 12.15
CA LEU A 104 -2.88 3.81 12.14
C LEU A 104 -3.63 4.92 12.87
N ASP A 105 -3.08 5.44 13.97
CA ASP A 105 -3.68 6.60 14.66
C ASP A 105 -3.68 7.82 13.74
N ALA A 106 -2.62 8.05 13.00
CA ALA A 106 -2.53 9.13 12.03
C ALA A 106 -3.50 8.91 10.86
N VAL A 107 -3.67 7.67 10.40
CA VAL A 107 -4.66 7.30 9.38
C VAL A 107 -6.08 7.67 9.85
N ALA A 108 -6.42 7.32 11.09
CA ALA A 108 -7.73 7.64 11.65
C ALA A 108 -7.97 9.15 11.71
N LYS A 109 -6.97 9.92 12.10
CA LYS A 109 -7.06 11.38 12.19
C LYS A 109 -7.16 12.06 10.82
N SER A 110 -6.59 11.47 9.78
CA SER A 110 -6.57 12.02 8.41
C SER A 110 -7.94 11.99 7.73
N ARG A 111 -8.82 11.09 8.15
CA ARG A 111 -10.12 10.80 7.53
C ARG A 111 -10.05 10.40 6.06
N VAL A 112 -8.89 9.97 5.59
CA VAL A 112 -8.71 9.41 4.26
C VAL A 112 -9.40 8.04 4.19
N PRO A 113 -10.14 7.72 3.12
CA PRO A 113 -10.77 6.41 2.99
C PRO A 113 -9.74 5.27 3.07
N CYS A 114 -10.11 4.20 3.78
CA CYS A 114 -9.29 3.01 3.94
C CYS A 114 -9.95 1.80 3.27
N MET A 115 -9.12 1.01 2.59
CA MET A 115 -9.52 -0.28 2.03
C MET A 115 -8.66 -1.37 2.64
N SER A 116 -9.25 -2.52 2.92
CA SER A 116 -8.52 -3.67 3.45
C SER A 116 -8.51 -4.80 2.43
N ILE A 117 -7.34 -5.44 2.26
CA ILE A 117 -7.19 -6.64 1.45
C ILE A 117 -6.72 -7.82 2.32
N MET A 118 -7.22 -7.89 3.55
CA MET A 118 -6.90 -8.93 4.51
C MET A 118 -7.76 -10.17 4.30
N ASN A 119 -7.21 -11.35 4.58
CA ASN A 119 -7.96 -12.62 4.53
C ASN A 119 -8.92 -12.80 5.71
N MET A 120 -8.78 -11.99 6.75
CA MET A 120 -9.63 -12.04 7.94
C MET A 120 -10.67 -10.94 7.90
N PRO A 121 -11.85 -11.11 8.55
CA PRO A 121 -12.80 -10.01 8.69
C PRO A 121 -12.14 -8.82 9.39
N PRO A 122 -12.01 -7.67 8.72
CA PRO A 122 -11.23 -6.56 9.28
C PRO A 122 -11.99 -5.73 10.32
N LEU A 123 -13.32 -5.70 10.27
CA LEU A 123 -14.11 -4.79 11.10
C LEU A 123 -13.90 -4.97 12.61
N PRO A 124 -13.86 -6.19 13.18
CA PRO A 124 -13.62 -6.34 14.61
C PRO A 124 -12.29 -5.75 15.06
N TYR A 125 -11.29 -5.78 14.22
CA TYR A 125 -9.98 -5.19 14.49
C TYR A 125 -10.01 -3.66 14.27
N LEU A 126 -10.55 -3.21 13.14
CA LEU A 126 -10.55 -1.80 12.78
C LEU A 126 -11.36 -0.95 13.76
N ARG A 127 -12.45 -1.50 14.31
CA ARG A 127 -13.28 -0.82 15.31
C ARG A 127 -12.54 -0.53 16.62
N ARG A 128 -11.40 -1.20 16.86
CA ARG A 128 -10.57 -0.96 18.04
C ARG A 128 -9.60 0.19 17.85
N ILE A 129 -9.49 0.74 16.66
CA ILE A 129 -8.62 1.89 16.38
C ILE A 129 -9.39 3.17 16.73
N PRO A 130 -8.95 3.93 17.76
CA PRO A 130 -9.66 5.16 18.15
C PRO A 130 -9.73 6.17 17.00
N GLY A 131 -10.93 6.70 16.77
CA GLY A 131 -11.15 7.72 15.75
C GLY A 131 -11.33 7.21 14.34
N LEU A 132 -11.18 5.90 14.10
CA LEU A 132 -11.43 5.31 12.78
C LEU A 132 -12.92 5.03 12.62
N ASP A 133 -13.54 5.65 11.62
CA ASP A 133 -14.94 5.44 11.29
C ASP A 133 -15.06 4.20 10.40
N CYS A 134 -15.81 3.21 10.88
CA CYS A 134 -16.00 1.93 10.19
C CYS A 134 -17.43 1.74 9.67
N ASP A 135 -18.25 2.76 9.73
CA ASP A 135 -19.65 2.68 9.28
C ASP A 135 -19.84 3.08 7.81
#